data_71b784139d81a89742b1ef64485e1609
#
_entry.id   71b784139d81a89742b1ef64485e1609
#
_cell.length_a   1.000
_cell.length_b   1.000
_cell.length_c   1.000
_cell.angle_alpha   90.00
_cell.angle_beta   90.00
_cell.angle_gamma   90.00
#
_symmetry.space_group_name_H-M   'P 1'
#
loop_
_entity.id
_entity.type
_entity.pdbx_description
1 polymer ?
#
loop_
_entity_poly.entity_id
_entity_poly.type
_entity_poly.pdbx_seq_one_letter_code
_entity_poly.pdbx_strand_id
1 'polypeptide(L)'
;MRRIFFLTVLLAAGIAASAQQALGPGSGLTSPEINPDHSVTFRLNAPKAVVVQLQGDCVPGGMADLVEGRDGVWTYTTPPLEGELYRYNFVVDGLQTADPSNVYRFRDVATWVNFFTVSAEAGDKGWYYEVHDVPHGSLSYVWYDSPTLAKLNGKVSFPRRLAVYTPAGYEENPKAKYPVLYLLHGSGGDEDAWLDLGRTVQILDNLIAEGKARPMLVVMPNGVWFNQAAPGAAVNMFQPTMMNSRSQSTVEVEESFSDVISFVEKRFRVAKGAGNRAVAGLSMGGRQSGMLALAHPKTFGYVGMFSGAATVKGYESAIDALYAARPKLIWAGVGKDDTGVRSNTLELKAYCDAHGYPITYYESEGAHTWANWRVYLTVFAQKLFK
;
A
#
# COMPACT_ATOMS: atom_id res chain seq x y z
N MET A 1 63.91 -19.96 -53.21
CA MET A 1 63.07 -18.91 -52.69
C MET A 1 62.10 -19.56 -51.71
N ARG A 2 62.38 -19.50 -50.36
CA ARG A 2 61.54 -20.03 -49.30
C ARG A 2 60.66 -18.90 -48.82
N ARG A 3 59.36 -19.05 -48.93
CA ARG A 3 58.38 -18.12 -48.34
C ARG A 3 58.10 -18.58 -46.90
N ILE A 4 58.46 -17.73 -45.95
CA ILE A 4 58.15 -17.91 -44.51
C ILE A 4 56.74 -17.31 -44.30
N PHE A 5 55.82 -18.16 -43.94
CA PHE A 5 54.47 -17.70 -43.43
C PHE A 5 54.63 -17.38 -41.98
N PHE A 6 54.47 -16.11 -41.64
CA PHE A 6 54.22 -15.70 -40.19
C PHE A 6 52.75 -15.91 -39.87
N LEU A 7 52.51 -16.85 -38.98
CA LEU A 7 51.20 -17.07 -38.40
C LEU A 7 51.08 -16.14 -37.18
N THR A 8 50.33 -15.05 -37.30
CA THR A 8 50.02 -14.16 -36.18
C THR A 8 48.84 -14.76 -35.42
N VAL A 9 49.11 -15.36 -34.27
CA VAL A 9 48.09 -15.79 -33.32
C VAL A 9 47.59 -14.55 -32.59
N LEU A 10 46.43 -14.04 -32.96
CA LEU A 10 45.72 -13.05 -32.15
C LEU A 10 45.14 -13.77 -30.95
N LEU A 11 45.79 -13.57 -29.79
CA LEU A 11 45.20 -13.89 -28.48
C LEU A 11 44.06 -12.89 -28.24
N ALA A 12 42.83 -13.26 -28.53
CA ALA A 12 41.65 -12.52 -28.11
C ALA A 12 41.51 -12.75 -26.58
N ALA A 13 42.11 -11.87 -25.78
CA ALA A 13 41.77 -11.75 -24.39
C ALA A 13 40.30 -11.25 -24.31
N GLY A 14 39.38 -12.17 -24.13
CA GLY A 14 38.00 -11.85 -23.84
C GLY A 14 37.94 -11.08 -22.54
N ILE A 15 37.89 -9.75 -22.63
CA ILE A 15 37.44 -8.92 -21.51
C ILE A 15 35.96 -9.28 -21.36
N ALA A 16 35.65 -10.04 -20.31
CA ALA A 16 34.28 -10.20 -19.90
C ALA A 16 33.77 -8.80 -19.48
N ALA A 17 33.20 -8.10 -20.44
CA ALA A 17 32.50 -6.86 -20.16
C ALA A 17 31.30 -7.23 -19.32
N SER A 18 31.32 -6.91 -18.02
CA SER A 18 30.17 -6.97 -17.18
C SER A 18 29.13 -6.02 -17.76
N ALA A 19 28.18 -6.56 -18.52
CA ALA A 19 27.15 -5.78 -19.19
C ALA A 19 26.13 -5.18 -18.20
N GLN A 20 26.22 -5.56 -16.92
CA GLN A 20 25.38 -5.04 -15.86
C GLN A 20 26.24 -4.39 -14.77
N GLN A 21 25.97 -3.13 -14.47
CA GLN A 21 26.73 -2.35 -13.47
C GLN A 21 26.55 -2.84 -12.02
N ALA A 22 25.54 -3.67 -11.76
CA ALA A 22 25.17 -4.12 -10.41
C ALA A 22 25.59 -5.57 -10.09
N LEU A 23 26.44 -6.21 -10.94
CA LEU A 23 27.00 -7.53 -10.64
C LEU A 23 28.23 -7.40 -9.72
N GLY A 24 27.96 -7.13 -8.43
CA GLY A 24 28.96 -7.35 -7.39
C GLY A 24 28.89 -8.79 -6.86
N PRO A 25 29.97 -9.32 -6.24
CA PRO A 25 29.86 -10.56 -5.49
C PRO A 25 28.84 -10.32 -4.37
N GLY A 26 27.74 -11.08 -4.39
CA GLY A 26 26.79 -11.08 -3.27
C GLY A 26 27.50 -11.45 -1.96
N SER A 27 26.86 -11.16 -0.83
CA SER A 27 27.41 -11.48 0.50
C SER A 27 27.67 -12.97 0.71
N GLY A 28 27.11 -13.84 -0.14
CA GLY A 28 27.11 -15.30 0.07
C GLY A 28 26.24 -15.75 1.23
N LEU A 29 25.57 -14.80 1.92
CA LEU A 29 24.68 -15.07 3.04
C LEU A 29 23.23 -15.15 2.55
N THR A 30 22.47 -16.08 3.11
CA THR A 30 21.01 -16.11 2.98
C THR A 30 20.42 -15.32 4.15
N SER A 31 19.73 -14.22 3.82
CA SER A 31 18.99 -13.37 4.77
C SER A 31 17.85 -12.65 4.04
N PRO A 32 16.61 -12.72 4.55
CA PRO A 32 16.14 -13.65 5.58
C PRO A 32 16.08 -15.09 5.08
N GLU A 33 16.28 -16.05 5.97
CA GLU A 33 16.04 -17.48 5.72
C GLU A 33 14.81 -17.92 6.49
N ILE A 34 13.76 -18.34 5.78
CA ILE A 34 12.53 -18.85 6.40
C ILE A 34 12.73 -20.33 6.66
N ASN A 35 12.69 -20.72 7.93
CA ASN A 35 12.86 -22.10 8.37
C ASN A 35 11.55 -22.90 8.23
N PRO A 36 11.62 -24.24 8.19
CA PRO A 36 10.43 -25.11 8.07
C PRO A 36 9.40 -24.94 9.21
N ASP A 37 9.83 -24.47 10.37
CA ASP A 37 8.97 -24.18 11.52
C ASP A 37 8.41 -22.76 11.53
N HIS A 38 8.59 -22.02 10.42
CA HIS A 38 8.23 -20.60 10.26
C HIS A 38 9.05 -19.62 11.13
N SER A 39 10.06 -20.08 11.86
CA SER A 39 11.05 -19.13 12.38
C SER A 39 11.87 -18.54 11.24
N VAL A 40 12.42 -17.35 11.42
CA VAL A 40 13.16 -16.64 10.36
C VAL A 40 14.53 -16.22 10.87
N THR A 41 15.57 -16.65 10.15
CA THR A 41 16.96 -16.34 10.51
C THR A 41 17.48 -15.20 9.64
N PHE A 42 17.91 -14.15 10.29
CA PHE A 42 18.54 -12.97 9.68
C PHE A 42 20.05 -13.03 9.91
N ARG A 43 20.83 -12.65 8.89
CA ARG A 43 22.28 -12.64 8.92
C ARG A 43 22.83 -11.37 8.27
N LEU A 44 23.80 -10.75 8.93
CA LEU A 44 24.51 -9.58 8.39
C LEU A 44 26.01 -9.74 8.59
N ASN A 45 26.80 -9.64 7.52
CA ASN A 45 28.25 -9.55 7.63
C ASN A 45 28.66 -8.11 7.95
N ALA A 46 29.04 -7.87 9.19
CA ALA A 46 29.46 -6.56 9.70
C ALA A 46 30.61 -6.70 10.73
N PRO A 47 31.81 -7.17 10.31
CA PRO A 47 32.91 -7.55 11.21
C PRO A 47 33.54 -6.39 11.97
N LYS A 48 33.14 -5.14 11.66
CA LYS A 48 33.63 -3.93 12.36
C LYS A 48 32.56 -3.26 13.21
N ALA A 49 31.32 -3.77 13.17
CA ALA A 49 30.24 -3.21 13.98
C ALA A 49 30.42 -3.54 15.46
N VAL A 50 30.02 -2.64 16.31
CA VAL A 50 29.98 -2.82 17.76
C VAL A 50 28.64 -3.38 18.21
N VAL A 51 27.53 -2.96 17.53
CA VAL A 51 26.17 -3.41 17.80
C VAL A 51 25.43 -3.57 16.48
N VAL A 52 24.76 -4.70 16.31
CA VAL A 52 23.82 -4.92 15.20
C VAL A 52 22.47 -5.34 15.76
N GLN A 53 21.43 -4.66 15.34
CA GLN A 53 20.04 -4.91 15.74
C GLN A 53 19.16 -5.18 14.53
N LEU A 54 18.12 -5.99 14.72
CA LEU A 54 17.01 -6.15 13.79
C LEU A 54 15.84 -5.30 14.29
N GLN A 55 15.35 -4.40 13.47
CA GLN A 55 14.16 -3.62 13.72
C GLN A 55 13.06 -4.06 12.75
N GLY A 56 11.90 -4.46 13.25
CA GLY A 56 10.79 -4.89 12.39
C GLY A 56 9.59 -5.42 13.14
N ASP A 57 8.51 -5.61 12.41
CA ASP A 57 7.24 -6.16 12.95
C ASP A 57 7.30 -7.69 13.16
N CYS A 58 8.34 -8.36 12.64
CA CYS A 58 8.65 -9.76 12.92
C CYS A 58 9.35 -9.98 14.27
N VAL A 59 9.67 -8.92 15.00
CA VAL A 59 10.42 -8.99 16.26
C VAL A 59 9.51 -8.63 17.42
N PRO A 60 9.40 -9.49 18.47
CA PRO A 60 8.68 -9.12 19.69
C PRO A 60 9.25 -7.82 20.29
N GLY A 61 8.38 -6.83 20.52
CA GLY A 61 8.81 -5.51 20.98
C GLY A 61 9.42 -4.61 19.89
N GLY A 62 9.48 -5.06 18.62
CA GLY A 62 9.88 -4.26 17.47
C GLY A 62 11.39 -4.16 17.23
N MET A 63 12.24 -4.62 18.14
CA MET A 63 13.71 -4.60 18.02
C MET A 63 14.38 -5.71 18.80
N ALA A 64 15.43 -6.33 18.23
CA ALA A 64 16.24 -7.32 18.90
C ALA A 64 17.72 -7.17 18.53
N ASP A 65 18.61 -7.48 19.48
CA ASP A 65 20.05 -7.53 19.23
C ASP A 65 20.40 -8.82 18.49
N LEU A 66 21.28 -8.71 17.50
CA LEU A 66 21.92 -9.87 16.87
C LEU A 66 23.14 -10.32 17.69
N VAL A 67 23.47 -11.58 17.55
CA VAL A 67 24.66 -12.18 18.16
C VAL A 67 25.78 -12.30 17.13
N GLU A 68 26.96 -11.77 17.45
CA GLU A 68 28.13 -11.86 16.60
C GLU A 68 28.68 -13.28 16.58
N GLY A 69 28.87 -13.85 15.38
CA GLY A 69 29.57 -15.10 15.15
C GLY A 69 31.08 -14.93 14.99
N ARG A 70 31.80 -16.04 14.85
CA ARG A 70 33.29 -16.04 14.78
C ARG A 70 33.86 -15.28 13.57
N ASP A 71 33.09 -15.16 12.50
CA ASP A 71 33.53 -14.58 11.20
C ASP A 71 32.99 -13.17 10.98
N GLY A 72 32.55 -12.49 12.05
CA GLY A 72 31.94 -11.16 11.93
C GLY A 72 30.53 -11.17 11.29
N VAL A 73 29.92 -12.35 11.26
CA VAL A 73 28.50 -12.50 10.81
C VAL A 73 27.59 -12.43 12.02
N TRP A 74 26.76 -11.43 12.05
CA TRP A 74 25.74 -11.23 13.08
C TRP A 74 24.47 -12.01 12.71
N THR A 75 23.85 -12.65 13.70
CA THR A 75 22.70 -13.54 13.48
C THR A 75 21.62 -13.33 14.53
N TYR A 76 20.35 -13.34 14.07
CA TYR A 76 19.17 -13.42 14.92
C TYR A 76 18.16 -14.37 14.29
N THR A 77 17.50 -15.21 15.11
CA THR A 77 16.39 -16.06 14.67
C THR A 77 15.14 -15.72 15.48
N THR A 78 14.03 -15.44 14.78
CA THR A 78 12.75 -15.17 15.43
C THR A 78 12.16 -16.43 16.05
N PRO A 79 11.21 -16.33 17.00
CA PRO A 79 10.23 -17.39 17.22
C PRO A 79 9.49 -17.72 15.92
N PRO A 80 8.78 -18.87 15.82
CA PRO A 80 7.88 -19.14 14.70
C PRO A 80 6.88 -18.00 14.49
N LEU A 81 6.73 -17.56 13.23
CA LEU A 81 5.88 -16.46 12.83
C LEU A 81 4.59 -16.97 12.18
N GLU A 82 3.51 -16.22 12.31
CA GLU A 82 2.26 -16.47 11.57
C GLU A 82 2.46 -16.19 10.07
N GLY A 83 1.60 -16.75 9.22
CA GLY A 83 1.54 -16.46 7.80
C GLY A 83 1.15 -15.00 7.55
N GLU A 84 2.11 -14.18 7.17
CA GLU A 84 1.95 -12.72 7.01
C GLU A 84 3.10 -12.12 6.20
N LEU A 85 2.94 -10.86 5.77
CA LEU A 85 4.00 -10.02 5.23
C LEU A 85 4.63 -9.19 6.35
N TYR A 86 5.93 -9.37 6.54
CA TYR A 86 6.73 -8.72 7.56
C TYR A 86 7.72 -7.72 6.97
N ARG A 87 7.97 -6.63 7.69
CA ARG A 87 8.93 -5.58 7.33
C ARG A 87 10.05 -5.54 8.33
N TYR A 88 11.26 -5.23 7.86
CA TYR A 88 12.42 -5.10 8.72
C TYR A 88 13.51 -4.23 8.11
N ASN A 89 14.42 -3.78 8.97
CA ASN A 89 15.73 -3.21 8.61
C ASN A 89 16.74 -3.66 9.64
N PHE A 90 18.03 -3.61 9.28
CA PHE A 90 19.09 -3.66 10.29
C PHE A 90 19.37 -2.26 10.85
N VAL A 91 19.87 -2.23 12.09
CA VAL A 91 20.41 -1.03 12.70
C VAL A 91 21.85 -1.38 13.13
N VAL A 92 22.84 -0.77 12.48
CA VAL A 92 24.27 -1.01 12.70
C VAL A 92 24.86 0.22 13.35
N ASP A 93 25.34 0.10 14.59
CA ASP A 93 25.91 1.19 15.38
C ASP A 93 25.01 2.45 15.40
N GLY A 94 23.70 2.23 15.47
CA GLY A 94 22.68 3.27 15.46
C GLY A 94 22.25 3.76 14.08
N LEU A 95 22.85 3.29 12.98
CA LEU A 95 22.48 3.64 11.63
C LEU A 95 21.53 2.59 11.03
N GLN A 96 20.33 3.00 10.64
CA GLN A 96 19.40 2.13 9.94
C GLN A 96 19.91 1.82 8.53
N THR A 97 19.95 0.55 8.16
CA THR A 97 20.42 0.08 6.85
C THR A 97 19.55 -1.06 6.32
N ALA A 98 19.50 -1.15 5.00
CA ALA A 98 18.84 -2.27 4.34
C ALA A 98 19.64 -3.57 4.47
N ASP A 99 18.96 -4.70 4.38
CA ASP A 99 19.59 -6.01 4.23
C ASP A 99 20.22 -6.13 2.83
N PRO A 100 21.55 -6.23 2.70
CA PRO A 100 22.19 -6.35 1.40
C PRO A 100 21.95 -7.71 0.72
N SER A 101 21.45 -8.70 1.45
CA SER A 101 21.10 -10.03 0.94
C SER A 101 19.67 -10.13 0.46
N ASN A 102 18.82 -9.13 0.75
CA ASN A 102 17.42 -9.08 0.32
C ASN A 102 17.16 -7.89 -0.60
N VAL A 103 16.87 -8.17 -1.87
CA VAL A 103 16.58 -7.14 -2.87
C VAL A 103 15.16 -6.58 -2.77
N TYR A 104 14.26 -7.26 -2.06
CA TYR A 104 12.87 -6.87 -1.94
C TYR A 104 12.69 -5.77 -0.91
N ARG A 105 12.28 -4.60 -1.38
CA ARG A 105 12.06 -3.41 -0.55
C ARG A 105 10.90 -2.60 -1.08
N PHE A 106 10.21 -1.89 -0.18
CA PHE A 106 9.28 -0.83 -0.54
C PHE A 106 9.42 0.37 0.41
N ARG A 107 8.82 1.47 -0.01
CA ARG A 107 8.80 2.68 0.79
C ARG A 107 7.62 2.66 1.76
N ASP A 108 7.91 2.84 3.04
CA ASP A 108 6.91 3.11 4.07
C ASP A 108 7.15 4.54 4.61
N VAL A 109 6.28 5.47 4.27
CA VAL A 109 6.40 6.91 4.57
C VAL A 109 7.74 7.48 4.10
N ALA A 110 8.70 7.64 4.99
CA ALA A 110 10.01 8.25 4.77
C ALA A 110 11.15 7.24 4.65
N THR A 111 10.87 5.96 4.84
CA THR A 111 11.89 4.92 5.00
C THR A 111 11.70 3.83 3.97
N TRP A 112 12.80 3.37 3.37
CA TRP A 112 12.83 2.14 2.61
C TRP A 112 13.04 0.99 3.55
N VAL A 113 12.15 0.00 3.49
CA VAL A 113 12.18 -1.18 4.35
C VAL A 113 12.29 -2.44 3.52
N ASN A 114 13.07 -3.41 3.98
CA ASN A 114 13.03 -4.75 3.45
C ASN A 114 11.76 -5.48 3.90
N PHE A 115 11.33 -6.44 3.12
CA PHE A 115 10.21 -7.30 3.48
C PHE A 115 10.43 -8.75 3.07
N PHE A 116 9.66 -9.62 3.70
CA PHE A 116 9.50 -11.02 3.34
C PHE A 116 8.07 -11.47 3.68
N THR A 117 7.68 -12.62 3.17
CA THR A 117 6.39 -13.25 3.51
C THR A 117 6.66 -14.60 4.14
N VAL A 118 5.93 -14.92 5.20
CA VAL A 118 5.79 -16.27 5.72
C VAL A 118 4.48 -16.80 5.16
N SER A 119 4.53 -17.99 4.52
CA SER A 119 3.36 -18.59 3.90
C SER A 119 2.27 -18.88 4.91
N ALA A 120 1.02 -18.65 4.49
CA ALA A 120 -0.18 -18.92 5.27
C ALA A 120 -0.94 -20.13 4.72
N GLU A 121 -1.62 -20.84 5.62
CA GLU A 121 -2.54 -21.90 5.23
C GLU A 121 -3.83 -21.33 4.63
N ALA A 122 -4.51 -22.12 3.80
CA ALA A 122 -5.78 -21.74 3.21
C ALA A 122 -6.82 -21.46 4.31
N GLY A 123 -7.34 -20.23 4.34
CA GLY A 123 -8.27 -19.76 5.35
C GLY A 123 -7.68 -18.79 6.37
N ASP A 124 -6.38 -18.71 6.49
CA ASP A 124 -5.70 -17.71 7.29
C ASP A 124 -5.75 -16.32 6.63
N LYS A 125 -5.59 -15.24 7.42
CA LYS A 125 -5.63 -13.87 6.88
C LYS A 125 -4.49 -13.64 5.86
N GLY A 126 -3.30 -14.14 6.14
CA GLY A 126 -2.12 -14.01 5.29
C GLY A 126 -2.26 -14.69 3.92
N TRP A 127 -3.12 -15.69 3.80
CA TRP A 127 -3.40 -16.37 2.54
C TRP A 127 -3.70 -15.40 1.39
N TYR A 128 -4.49 -14.37 1.65
CA TYR A 128 -4.86 -13.41 0.62
C TYR A 128 -3.72 -12.48 0.18
N TYR A 129 -2.61 -12.43 0.90
CA TYR A 129 -1.48 -11.54 0.59
C TYR A 129 -0.47 -12.15 -0.36
N GLU A 130 -0.58 -13.44 -0.61
CA GLU A 130 0.31 -14.20 -1.49
C GLU A 130 -0.22 -14.28 -2.93
N VAL A 131 0.68 -14.62 -3.85
CA VAL A 131 0.32 -14.91 -5.25
C VAL A 131 -0.01 -16.40 -5.35
N HIS A 132 -1.25 -16.70 -5.72
CA HIS A 132 -1.72 -18.08 -5.93
C HIS A 132 -1.97 -18.34 -7.41
N ASP A 133 -2.15 -19.59 -7.80
CA ASP A 133 -2.51 -19.98 -9.17
C ASP A 133 -4.02 -19.72 -9.41
N VAL A 134 -4.34 -18.45 -9.59
CA VAL A 134 -5.69 -17.93 -9.84
C VAL A 134 -5.65 -16.96 -11.02
N PRO A 135 -6.79 -16.68 -11.68
CA PRO A 135 -6.84 -15.62 -12.69
C PRO A 135 -6.43 -14.26 -12.10
N HIS A 136 -5.44 -13.63 -12.71
CA HIS A 136 -4.89 -12.35 -12.25
C HIS A 136 -5.48 -11.15 -12.99
N GLY A 137 -5.71 -10.08 -12.24
CA GLY A 137 -6.01 -8.77 -12.79
C GLY A 137 -4.77 -8.05 -13.35
N SER A 138 -4.98 -6.87 -13.88
CA SER A 138 -3.91 -6.03 -14.43
C SER A 138 -3.77 -4.73 -13.64
N LEU A 139 -2.54 -4.24 -13.54
CA LEU A 139 -2.21 -2.97 -12.93
C LEU A 139 -1.75 -1.97 -13.99
N SER A 140 -2.32 -0.77 -13.98
CA SER A 140 -1.94 0.33 -14.87
C SER A 140 -1.65 1.59 -14.09
N TYR A 141 -0.60 2.32 -14.47
CA TYR A 141 -0.39 3.71 -14.06
C TYR A 141 -0.85 4.65 -15.14
N VAL A 142 -1.74 5.56 -14.79
CA VAL A 142 -2.27 6.53 -15.74
C VAL A 142 -2.17 7.95 -15.20
N TRP A 143 -1.89 8.89 -16.11
CA TRP A 143 -1.83 10.31 -15.80
C TRP A 143 -3.15 10.98 -16.17
N TYR A 144 -3.59 11.91 -15.35
CA TYR A 144 -4.73 12.77 -15.61
C TYR A 144 -4.38 14.21 -15.22
N ASP A 145 -5.06 15.15 -15.83
CA ASP A 145 -5.00 16.54 -15.41
C ASP A 145 -6.17 16.84 -14.46
N SER A 146 -5.88 17.56 -13.38
CA SER A 146 -6.91 18.00 -12.43
C SER A 146 -7.23 19.49 -12.67
N PRO A 147 -8.30 19.82 -13.37
CA PRO A 147 -8.68 21.22 -13.61
C PRO A 147 -9.02 21.96 -12.32
N THR A 148 -9.58 21.26 -11.33
CA THR A 148 -9.88 21.84 -10.02
C THR A 148 -8.59 22.27 -9.31
N LEU A 149 -7.59 21.37 -9.21
CA LEU A 149 -6.31 21.70 -8.59
C LEU A 149 -5.54 22.75 -9.40
N ALA A 150 -5.62 22.71 -10.73
CA ALA A 150 -5.01 23.73 -11.58
C ALA A 150 -5.57 25.13 -11.23
N LYS A 151 -6.90 25.25 -11.19
CA LYS A 151 -7.59 26.51 -10.84
C LYS A 151 -7.23 26.98 -9.42
N LEU A 152 -7.28 26.08 -8.43
CA LEU A 152 -6.99 26.41 -7.04
C LEU A 152 -5.52 26.87 -6.83
N ASN A 153 -4.60 26.39 -7.67
CA ASN A 153 -3.18 26.73 -7.61
C ASN A 153 -2.77 27.79 -8.64
N GLY A 154 -3.71 28.44 -9.34
CA GLY A 154 -3.41 29.46 -10.35
C GLY A 154 -2.59 28.95 -11.53
N LYS A 155 -2.73 27.65 -11.87
CA LYS A 155 -2.00 26.98 -12.96
C LYS A 155 -2.93 26.66 -14.12
N VAL A 156 -2.38 26.46 -15.31
CA VAL A 156 -3.12 26.05 -16.50
C VAL A 156 -3.40 24.54 -16.48
N SER A 157 -2.50 23.76 -15.89
CA SER A 157 -2.54 22.30 -15.80
C SER A 157 -1.99 21.82 -14.47
N PHE A 158 -2.54 20.74 -13.95
CA PHE A 158 -2.06 20.09 -12.72
C PHE A 158 -2.05 18.57 -12.90
N PRO A 159 -1.01 18.02 -13.55
CA PRO A 159 -0.92 16.60 -13.84
C PRO A 159 -0.80 15.77 -12.55
N ARG A 160 -1.57 14.69 -12.50
CA ARG A 160 -1.65 13.73 -11.39
C ARG A 160 -1.53 12.32 -11.92
N ARG A 161 -1.01 11.40 -11.10
CA ARG A 161 -0.95 9.96 -11.43
C ARG A 161 -1.93 9.16 -10.58
N LEU A 162 -2.48 8.08 -11.18
CA LEU A 162 -3.30 7.08 -10.51
C LEU A 162 -2.69 5.70 -10.76
N ALA A 163 -2.76 4.82 -9.77
CA ALA A 163 -2.64 3.39 -9.98
C ALA A 163 -4.05 2.80 -10.09
N VAL A 164 -4.28 1.97 -11.10
CA VAL A 164 -5.59 1.37 -11.36
C VAL A 164 -5.46 -0.13 -11.56
N TYR A 165 -6.09 -0.90 -10.69
CA TYR A 165 -6.29 -2.33 -10.85
C TYR A 165 -7.57 -2.60 -11.64
N THR A 166 -7.49 -3.47 -12.65
CA THR A 166 -8.62 -4.03 -13.38
C THR A 166 -8.68 -5.54 -13.13
N PRO A 167 -9.87 -6.12 -12.84
CA PRO A 167 -9.97 -7.54 -12.48
C PRO A 167 -9.66 -8.46 -13.66
N ALA A 168 -9.33 -9.71 -13.39
CA ALA A 168 -9.19 -10.74 -14.41
C ALA A 168 -10.41 -10.78 -15.33
N GLY A 169 -10.19 -10.99 -16.62
CA GLY A 169 -11.25 -10.99 -17.64
C GLY A 169 -11.72 -9.58 -18.05
N TYR A 170 -11.08 -8.51 -17.56
CA TYR A 170 -11.46 -7.16 -17.94
C TYR A 170 -11.29 -6.92 -19.45
N GLU A 171 -10.15 -7.26 -20.05
CA GLU A 171 -9.92 -7.00 -21.48
C GLU A 171 -10.75 -7.92 -22.39
N GLU A 172 -11.03 -9.14 -21.96
CA GLU A 172 -11.81 -10.14 -22.71
C GLU A 172 -13.30 -9.78 -22.80
N ASN A 173 -13.80 -8.91 -21.90
CA ASN A 173 -15.19 -8.51 -21.82
C ASN A 173 -15.40 -7.02 -22.14
N PRO A 174 -15.25 -6.56 -23.40
CA PRO A 174 -15.29 -5.15 -23.76
C PRO A 174 -16.65 -4.46 -23.51
N LYS A 175 -17.71 -5.21 -23.35
CA LYS A 175 -19.07 -4.69 -23.06
C LYS A 175 -19.39 -4.65 -21.56
N ALA A 176 -18.62 -5.35 -20.73
CA ALA A 176 -18.85 -5.39 -19.29
C ALA A 176 -18.49 -4.04 -18.65
N LYS A 177 -19.28 -3.65 -17.66
CA LYS A 177 -19.01 -2.48 -16.80
C LYS A 177 -18.85 -2.94 -15.37
N TYR A 178 -17.87 -2.38 -14.69
CA TYR A 178 -17.47 -2.80 -13.37
C TYR A 178 -17.69 -1.71 -12.33
N PRO A 179 -18.10 -2.04 -11.11
CA PRO A 179 -18.11 -1.09 -10.01
C PRO A 179 -16.69 -0.68 -9.65
N VAL A 180 -16.53 0.44 -8.91
CA VAL A 180 -15.23 1.03 -8.59
C VAL A 180 -15.08 1.24 -7.10
N LEU A 181 -13.96 0.76 -6.56
CA LEU A 181 -13.45 1.14 -5.25
C LEU A 181 -12.34 2.20 -5.45
N TYR A 182 -12.52 3.39 -4.89
CA TYR A 182 -11.48 4.39 -4.72
C TYR A 182 -10.80 4.14 -3.36
N LEU A 183 -9.49 3.83 -3.37
CA LEU A 183 -8.76 3.37 -2.18
C LEU A 183 -7.63 4.34 -1.86
N LEU A 184 -7.76 5.06 -0.74
CA LEU A 184 -6.91 6.18 -0.34
C LEU A 184 -5.83 5.73 0.65
N HIS A 185 -4.58 6.17 0.41
CA HIS A 185 -3.45 5.91 1.30
C HIS A 185 -3.45 6.82 2.54
N GLY A 186 -2.57 6.53 3.51
CA GLY A 186 -2.36 7.32 4.71
C GLY A 186 -1.33 8.45 4.55
N SER A 187 -1.10 9.20 5.62
CA SER A 187 -0.09 10.26 5.65
C SER A 187 1.29 9.73 5.25
N GLY A 188 1.98 10.46 4.38
CA GLY A 188 3.32 10.12 3.88
C GLY A 188 3.32 9.03 2.80
N GLY A 189 2.18 8.39 2.51
CA GLY A 189 2.03 7.46 1.39
C GLY A 189 1.80 8.18 0.05
N ASP A 190 1.55 7.37 -0.96
CA ASP A 190 1.19 7.78 -2.31
C ASP A 190 0.37 6.68 -2.99
N GLU A 191 0.17 6.76 -4.30
CA GLU A 191 -0.61 5.81 -5.09
C GLU A 191 -0.02 4.39 -5.11
N ASP A 192 1.23 4.18 -4.70
CA ASP A 192 1.87 2.87 -4.65
C ASP A 192 1.68 2.17 -3.29
N ALA A 193 1.34 2.90 -2.23
CA ALA A 193 1.29 2.37 -0.87
C ALA A 193 0.35 1.16 -0.69
N TRP A 194 -0.84 1.21 -1.30
CA TRP A 194 -1.79 0.10 -1.26
C TRP A 194 -1.38 -1.09 -2.13
N LEU A 195 -0.55 -0.87 -3.14
CA LEU A 195 0.00 -1.94 -3.98
C LEU A 195 1.10 -2.69 -3.24
N ASP A 196 2.06 -1.97 -2.72
CA ASP A 196 3.26 -2.51 -2.09
C ASP A 196 2.95 -3.09 -0.71
N LEU A 197 2.56 -2.21 0.22
CA LEU A 197 2.31 -2.56 1.62
C LEU A 197 0.93 -3.19 1.83
N GLY A 198 -0.07 -2.75 1.04
CA GLY A 198 -1.46 -3.19 1.16
C GLY A 198 -1.79 -4.47 0.43
N ARG A 199 -0.94 -4.94 -0.49
CA ARG A 199 -1.13 -6.18 -1.27
C ARG A 199 -2.48 -6.22 -2.01
N THR A 200 -2.98 -5.07 -2.46
CA THR A 200 -4.33 -4.92 -3.03
C THR A 200 -4.59 -5.86 -4.20
N VAL A 201 -3.62 -6.02 -5.11
CA VAL A 201 -3.76 -6.90 -6.29
C VAL A 201 -3.99 -8.35 -5.84
N GLN A 202 -3.13 -8.86 -4.96
CA GLN A 202 -3.21 -10.22 -4.46
C GLN A 202 -4.51 -10.47 -3.71
N ILE A 203 -4.88 -9.55 -2.81
CA ILE A 203 -6.14 -9.65 -2.05
C ILE A 203 -7.34 -9.73 -2.99
N LEU A 204 -7.40 -8.87 -4.00
CA LEU A 204 -8.54 -8.84 -4.93
C LEU A 204 -8.56 -10.06 -5.85
N ASP A 205 -7.42 -10.47 -6.41
CA ASP A 205 -7.35 -11.66 -7.28
C ASP A 205 -7.84 -12.89 -6.53
N ASN A 206 -7.33 -13.14 -5.32
CA ASN A 206 -7.70 -14.29 -4.51
C ASN A 206 -9.18 -14.24 -4.09
N LEU A 207 -9.67 -13.10 -3.60
CA LEU A 207 -11.08 -12.96 -3.20
C LEU A 207 -12.05 -13.12 -4.38
N ILE A 208 -11.70 -12.61 -5.56
CA ILE A 208 -12.53 -12.71 -6.77
C ILE A 208 -12.54 -14.15 -7.27
N ALA A 209 -11.38 -14.82 -7.30
CA ALA A 209 -11.28 -16.23 -7.71
C ALA A 209 -12.08 -17.15 -6.80
N GLU A 210 -12.13 -16.88 -5.50
CA GLU A 210 -12.96 -17.63 -4.54
C GLU A 210 -14.46 -17.22 -4.56
N GLY A 211 -14.85 -16.25 -5.39
CA GLY A 211 -16.23 -15.73 -5.44
C GLY A 211 -16.65 -14.96 -4.18
N LYS A 212 -15.70 -14.61 -3.30
CA LYS A 212 -15.93 -13.84 -2.08
C LYS A 212 -16.08 -12.35 -2.33
N ALA A 213 -15.40 -11.81 -3.34
CA ALA A 213 -15.56 -10.43 -3.79
C ALA A 213 -16.09 -10.39 -5.23
N ARG A 214 -16.87 -9.35 -5.52
CA ARG A 214 -17.33 -9.07 -6.88
C ARG A 214 -16.19 -8.49 -7.71
N PRO A 215 -16.00 -8.87 -8.99
CA PRO A 215 -15.05 -8.21 -9.87
C PRO A 215 -15.28 -6.69 -9.90
N MET A 216 -14.26 -5.90 -9.60
CA MET A 216 -14.31 -4.44 -9.49
C MET A 216 -13.00 -3.81 -9.95
N LEU A 217 -13.05 -2.54 -10.37
CA LEU A 217 -11.85 -1.73 -10.48
C LEU A 217 -11.46 -1.22 -9.10
N VAL A 218 -10.13 -1.10 -8.86
CA VAL A 218 -9.63 -0.34 -7.71
C VAL A 218 -8.77 0.80 -8.22
N VAL A 219 -9.11 2.00 -7.81
CA VAL A 219 -8.41 3.24 -8.18
C VAL A 219 -7.71 3.78 -6.95
N MET A 220 -6.40 3.88 -7.02
CA MET A 220 -5.54 4.36 -5.95
C MET A 220 -4.94 5.70 -6.36
N PRO A 221 -5.57 6.83 -5.99
CA PRO A 221 -5.03 8.16 -6.26
C PRO A 221 -3.99 8.53 -5.23
N ASN A 222 -3.15 9.51 -5.56
CA ASN A 222 -2.37 10.21 -4.56
C ASN A 222 -3.28 11.18 -3.78
N GLY A 223 -3.53 10.89 -2.52
CA GLY A 223 -4.38 11.68 -1.62
C GLY A 223 -3.67 12.94 -1.06
N VAL A 224 -2.45 13.22 -1.50
CA VAL A 224 -1.69 14.42 -1.15
C VAL A 224 -1.65 15.33 -2.37
N TRP A 225 -2.42 16.40 -2.36
CA TRP A 225 -2.64 17.23 -3.56
C TRP A 225 -1.36 17.88 -4.13
N PHE A 226 -0.38 18.23 -3.30
CA PHE A 226 0.88 18.83 -3.73
C PHE A 226 1.88 17.85 -4.34
N ASN A 227 1.68 16.54 -4.17
CA ASN A 227 2.47 15.50 -4.85
C ASN A 227 1.79 15.12 -6.17
N GLN A 228 2.55 15.12 -7.27
CA GLN A 228 2.04 14.74 -8.58
C GLN A 228 1.97 13.22 -8.76
N ALA A 229 2.98 12.52 -8.25
CA ALA A 229 3.14 11.07 -8.38
C ALA A 229 4.05 10.54 -7.25
N ALA A 230 4.12 9.21 -7.12
CA ALA A 230 5.05 8.53 -6.23
C ALA A 230 6.51 8.93 -6.53
N PRO A 231 7.40 8.87 -5.52
CA PRO A 231 8.83 9.06 -5.73
C PRO A 231 9.39 8.15 -6.83
N GLY A 232 10.29 8.69 -7.65
CA GLY A 232 10.81 8.00 -8.83
C GLY A 232 10.01 8.25 -10.11
N ALA A 233 8.73 8.61 -10.02
CA ALA A 233 7.92 9.06 -11.15
C ALA A 233 7.58 10.57 -11.07
N ALA A 234 7.93 11.24 -9.98
CA ALA A 234 7.70 12.67 -9.80
C ALA A 234 8.57 13.51 -10.74
N VAL A 235 8.02 14.62 -11.23
CA VAL A 235 8.73 15.56 -12.12
C VAL A 235 9.92 16.22 -11.42
N ASN A 236 9.82 16.48 -10.13
CA ASN A 236 10.91 17.06 -9.34
C ASN A 236 11.40 16.09 -8.27
N MET A 237 12.38 15.26 -8.65
CA MET A 237 13.01 14.29 -7.76
C MET A 237 14.04 14.92 -6.78
N PHE A 238 14.41 16.19 -6.96
CA PHE A 238 15.37 16.88 -6.10
C PHE A 238 14.74 17.41 -4.80
N GLN A 239 13.43 17.41 -4.73
CA GLN A 239 12.68 17.72 -3.51
C GLN A 239 11.80 16.53 -3.16
N PRO A 240 12.38 15.46 -2.59
CA PRO A 240 11.59 14.33 -2.12
C PRO A 240 10.62 14.87 -1.06
N THR A 241 9.35 14.88 -1.43
CA THR A 241 8.29 15.37 -0.56
C THR A 241 8.04 14.35 0.53
N MET A 242 8.82 14.45 1.56
CA MET A 242 8.57 13.73 2.79
C MET A 242 7.70 14.57 3.72
N MET A 243 7.37 14.06 4.86
CA MET A 243 6.50 14.66 5.86
C MET A 243 6.85 16.11 6.29
N ASN A 244 8.01 16.59 5.89
CA ASN A 244 8.49 17.96 6.24
C ASN A 244 7.88 19.06 5.38
N SER A 245 7.30 18.76 4.23
CA SER A 245 6.55 19.75 3.47
C SER A 245 5.14 19.88 4.08
N ARG A 246 5.05 20.53 5.22
CA ARG A 246 3.78 21.09 5.67
C ARG A 246 3.35 22.13 4.66
N SER A 247 2.66 21.69 3.63
CA SER A 247 1.98 22.60 2.73
C SER A 247 1.03 23.44 3.57
N GLN A 248 1.13 24.74 3.45
CA GLN A 248 0.19 25.69 4.05
C GLN A 248 -1.12 25.74 3.25
N SER A 249 -1.31 24.85 2.30
CA SER A 249 -2.53 24.83 1.51
C SER A 249 -3.69 24.27 2.29
N THR A 250 -4.79 24.97 2.23
CA THR A 250 -6.09 24.60 2.77
C THR A 250 -6.92 23.76 1.77
N VAL A 251 -6.36 23.47 0.59
CA VAL A 251 -7.07 22.70 -0.43
C VAL A 251 -7.06 21.22 -0.05
N GLU A 252 -8.19 20.73 0.33
CA GLU A 252 -8.38 19.33 0.64
C GLU A 252 -8.59 18.52 -0.64
N VAL A 253 -8.21 17.25 -0.61
CA VAL A 253 -8.38 16.35 -1.76
C VAL A 253 -9.85 16.19 -2.14
N GLU A 254 -10.74 16.40 -1.18
CA GLU A 254 -12.20 16.33 -1.34
C GLU A 254 -12.72 17.28 -2.41
N GLU A 255 -12.14 18.50 -2.53
CA GLU A 255 -12.57 19.48 -3.54
C GLU A 255 -12.25 19.04 -4.97
N SER A 256 -11.17 18.30 -5.16
CA SER A 256 -10.71 17.86 -6.48
C SER A 256 -11.12 16.43 -6.84
N PHE A 257 -11.79 15.70 -5.94
CA PHE A 257 -12.04 14.27 -6.14
C PHE A 257 -13.00 13.98 -7.31
N SER A 258 -13.86 14.94 -7.66
CA SER A 258 -14.71 14.86 -8.85
C SER A 258 -13.91 14.74 -10.16
N ASP A 259 -12.70 15.29 -10.21
CA ASP A 259 -11.80 15.17 -11.36
C ASP A 259 -11.32 13.72 -11.53
N VAL A 260 -10.98 13.05 -10.42
CA VAL A 260 -10.62 11.63 -10.41
C VAL A 260 -11.77 10.77 -10.92
N ILE A 261 -12.99 10.96 -10.38
CA ILE A 261 -14.19 10.21 -10.81
C ILE A 261 -14.44 10.43 -12.31
N SER A 262 -14.43 11.70 -12.76
CA SER A 262 -14.68 12.06 -14.14
C SER A 262 -13.66 11.45 -15.10
N PHE A 263 -12.38 11.45 -14.73
CA PHE A 263 -11.33 10.82 -15.52
C PHE A 263 -11.51 9.30 -15.62
N VAL A 264 -11.74 8.64 -14.49
CA VAL A 264 -11.91 7.18 -14.42
C VAL A 264 -13.12 6.75 -15.25
N GLU A 265 -14.25 7.45 -15.14
CA GLU A 265 -15.47 7.14 -15.90
C GLU A 265 -15.36 7.39 -17.42
N LYS A 266 -14.43 8.24 -17.85
CA LYS A 266 -14.11 8.45 -19.27
C LYS A 266 -13.13 7.42 -19.81
N ARG A 267 -12.21 6.95 -18.97
CA ARG A 267 -11.07 6.14 -19.39
C ARG A 267 -11.33 4.64 -19.28
N PHE A 268 -12.13 4.21 -18.30
CA PHE A 268 -12.38 2.82 -17.96
C PHE A 268 -13.86 2.44 -18.08
N ARG A 269 -14.13 1.13 -18.19
CA ARG A 269 -15.50 0.61 -18.29
C ARG A 269 -16.15 0.50 -16.92
N VAL A 270 -16.66 1.59 -16.41
CA VAL A 270 -17.28 1.69 -15.08
C VAL A 270 -18.81 1.64 -15.12
N ALA A 271 -19.37 0.93 -14.16
CA ALA A 271 -20.79 1.02 -13.82
C ALA A 271 -21.02 2.29 -12.99
N LYS A 272 -21.87 3.19 -13.48
CA LYS A 272 -22.11 4.49 -12.85
C LYS A 272 -23.12 4.43 -11.71
N GLY A 273 -23.17 5.51 -10.93
CA GLY A 273 -24.08 5.70 -9.81
C GLY A 273 -23.53 5.26 -8.46
N ALA A 274 -24.08 5.83 -7.39
CA ALA A 274 -23.61 5.60 -6.01
C ALA A 274 -23.55 4.10 -5.65
N GLY A 275 -24.52 3.31 -6.07
CA GLY A 275 -24.55 1.87 -5.82
C GLY A 275 -23.41 1.06 -6.44
N ASN A 276 -22.61 1.68 -7.32
CA ASN A 276 -21.45 1.10 -7.97
C ASN A 276 -20.15 1.84 -7.63
N ARG A 277 -20.18 2.77 -6.66
CA ARG A 277 -18.98 3.47 -6.17
C ARG A 277 -18.78 3.21 -4.69
N ALA A 278 -17.57 2.82 -4.37
CA ALA A 278 -17.07 2.75 -3.01
C ALA A 278 -15.89 3.71 -2.84
N VAL A 279 -15.73 4.29 -1.67
CA VAL A 279 -14.52 4.98 -1.24
C VAL A 279 -14.06 4.39 0.07
N ALA A 280 -12.77 4.10 0.19
CA ALA A 280 -12.17 3.63 1.44
C ALA A 280 -10.73 4.11 1.53
N GLY A 281 -10.16 4.02 2.72
CA GLY A 281 -8.76 4.33 2.91
C GLY A 281 -8.30 4.12 4.33
N LEU A 282 -7.00 4.23 4.54
CA LEU A 282 -6.37 4.06 5.84
C LEU A 282 -5.94 5.40 6.46
N SER A 283 -6.03 5.55 7.77
CA SER A 283 -5.51 6.71 8.51
C SER A 283 -6.04 8.05 7.93
N MET A 284 -5.19 8.90 7.39
CA MET A 284 -5.56 10.09 6.63
C MET A 284 -6.58 9.77 5.54
N GLY A 285 -6.34 8.71 4.74
CA GLY A 285 -7.27 8.27 3.68
C GLY A 285 -8.59 7.74 4.21
N GLY A 286 -8.61 7.16 5.40
CA GLY A 286 -9.84 6.77 6.10
C GLY A 286 -10.69 7.99 6.47
N ARG A 287 -10.06 9.02 7.08
CA ARG A 287 -10.70 10.30 7.34
C ARG A 287 -11.19 10.96 6.04
N GLN A 288 -10.34 11.04 5.01
CA GLN A 288 -10.69 11.61 3.70
C GLN A 288 -11.90 10.87 3.09
N SER A 289 -11.95 9.54 3.18
CA SER A 289 -13.09 8.75 2.68
C SER A 289 -14.40 9.13 3.37
N GLY A 290 -14.37 9.29 4.70
CA GLY A 290 -15.51 9.77 5.46
C GLY A 290 -15.91 11.19 5.08
N MET A 291 -14.95 12.13 5.02
CA MET A 291 -15.19 13.53 4.66
C MET A 291 -15.72 13.69 3.24
N LEU A 292 -15.20 12.92 2.27
CA LEU A 292 -15.73 12.86 0.90
C LEU A 292 -17.20 12.43 0.87
N ALA A 293 -17.56 11.44 1.67
CA ALA A 293 -18.94 10.99 1.77
C ALA A 293 -19.87 12.05 2.40
N LEU A 294 -19.37 12.78 3.43
CA LEU A 294 -20.10 13.89 4.02
C LEU A 294 -20.30 15.07 3.06
N ALA A 295 -19.26 15.44 2.32
CA ALA A 295 -19.31 16.53 1.33
C ALA A 295 -20.19 16.18 0.13
N HIS A 296 -20.25 14.89 -0.24
CA HIS A 296 -20.95 14.41 -1.44
C HIS A 296 -21.85 13.20 -1.14
N PRO A 297 -22.91 13.34 -0.33
CA PRO A 297 -23.66 12.22 0.27
C PRO A 297 -24.37 11.30 -0.73
N LYS A 298 -24.50 11.72 -2.01
CA LYS A 298 -25.14 10.92 -3.08
C LYS A 298 -24.12 10.30 -4.05
N THR A 299 -22.83 10.44 -3.79
CA THR A 299 -21.76 9.99 -4.71
C THR A 299 -21.32 8.57 -4.46
N PHE A 300 -21.22 8.15 -3.19
CA PHE A 300 -20.73 6.85 -2.78
C PHE A 300 -21.80 6.03 -2.06
N GLY A 301 -22.04 4.81 -2.51
CA GLY A 301 -22.93 3.88 -1.82
C GLY A 301 -22.25 3.10 -0.71
N TYR A 302 -20.91 3.04 -0.73
CA TYR A 302 -20.09 2.29 0.22
C TYR A 302 -18.93 3.16 0.70
N VAL A 303 -18.75 3.25 2.02
CA VAL A 303 -17.71 4.06 2.65
C VAL A 303 -16.96 3.21 3.66
N GLY A 304 -15.64 3.10 3.50
CA GLY A 304 -14.73 2.39 4.40
C GLY A 304 -13.73 3.34 5.07
N MET A 305 -13.71 3.35 6.38
CA MET A 305 -12.83 4.17 7.20
C MET A 305 -11.92 3.25 8.02
N PHE A 306 -10.67 3.08 7.58
CA PHE A 306 -9.69 2.17 8.20
C PHE A 306 -8.75 2.97 9.09
N SER A 307 -8.82 2.79 10.40
CA SER A 307 -8.00 3.53 11.37
C SER A 307 -8.01 5.05 11.12
N GLY A 308 -9.21 5.61 10.90
CA GLY A 308 -9.39 7.03 10.64
C GLY A 308 -10.83 7.31 10.25
N ALA A 309 -11.63 7.86 11.17
CA ALA A 309 -13.04 8.16 10.92
C ALA A 309 -13.27 9.63 10.54
N ALA A 310 -14.43 9.90 9.95
CA ALA A 310 -14.91 11.25 9.77
C ALA A 310 -15.11 11.93 11.13
N THR A 311 -14.84 13.23 11.21
CA THR A 311 -15.07 14.03 12.41
C THR A 311 -16.58 14.21 12.63
N VAL A 312 -17.05 14.02 13.84
CA VAL A 312 -18.46 14.23 14.19
C VAL A 312 -18.71 15.69 14.53
N LYS A 313 -17.92 16.25 15.45
CA LYS A 313 -18.09 17.61 15.94
C LYS A 313 -18.07 18.65 14.81
N GLY A 314 -19.17 19.36 14.62
CA GLY A 314 -19.35 20.36 13.57
C GLY A 314 -19.77 19.79 12.20
N TYR A 315 -19.95 18.47 12.10
CA TYR A 315 -20.39 17.79 10.88
C TYR A 315 -21.69 16.99 11.07
N GLU A 316 -22.38 17.16 12.18
CA GLU A 316 -23.58 16.43 12.54
C GLU A 316 -24.64 16.47 11.43
N SER A 317 -24.97 17.68 10.93
CA SER A 317 -25.92 17.84 9.82
C SER A 317 -25.46 17.19 8.50
N ALA A 318 -24.14 17.11 8.27
CA ALA A 318 -23.61 16.44 7.08
C ALA A 318 -23.69 14.91 7.22
N ILE A 319 -23.52 14.38 8.45
CA ILE A 319 -23.75 12.97 8.75
C ILE A 319 -25.22 12.62 8.53
N ASP A 320 -26.16 13.43 9.04
CA ASP A 320 -27.58 13.24 8.81
C ASP A 320 -27.94 13.25 7.32
N ALA A 321 -27.36 14.17 6.54
CA ALA A 321 -27.56 14.24 5.09
C ALA A 321 -26.99 12.99 4.38
N LEU A 322 -25.86 12.45 4.83
CA LEU A 322 -25.30 11.21 4.30
C LEU A 322 -26.28 10.04 4.53
N TYR A 323 -26.80 9.88 5.73
CA TYR A 323 -27.74 8.79 6.04
C TYR A 323 -29.11 9.00 5.36
N ALA A 324 -29.54 10.24 5.18
CA ALA A 324 -30.72 10.55 4.35
C ALA A 324 -30.55 10.15 2.89
N ALA A 325 -29.33 10.13 2.36
CA ALA A 325 -29.01 9.64 1.01
C ALA A 325 -28.99 8.09 0.92
N ARG A 326 -29.16 7.37 2.03
CA ARG A 326 -29.27 5.92 2.13
C ARG A 326 -28.04 5.18 1.55
N PRO A 327 -26.85 5.38 2.11
CA PRO A 327 -25.68 4.59 1.72
C PRO A 327 -25.95 3.11 1.99
N LYS A 328 -25.40 2.24 1.16
CA LYS A 328 -25.54 0.78 1.31
C LYS A 328 -24.65 0.22 2.44
N LEU A 329 -23.51 0.86 2.67
CA LEU A 329 -22.58 0.43 3.72
C LEU A 329 -21.75 1.63 4.21
N ILE A 330 -21.80 1.88 5.50
CA ILE A 330 -20.82 2.67 6.24
C ILE A 330 -20.06 1.70 7.13
N TRP A 331 -18.75 1.60 6.93
CA TRP A 331 -17.88 0.66 7.62
C TRP A 331 -16.71 1.40 8.27
N ALA A 332 -16.42 1.11 9.52
CA ALA A 332 -15.31 1.69 10.25
C ALA A 332 -14.55 0.58 11.00
N GLY A 333 -13.25 0.48 10.74
CA GLY A 333 -12.35 -0.47 11.39
C GLY A 333 -11.22 0.22 12.13
N VAL A 334 -10.85 -0.30 13.31
CA VAL A 334 -9.76 0.24 14.12
C VAL A 334 -9.16 -0.85 15.01
N GLY A 335 -7.86 -0.79 15.26
CA GLY A 335 -7.17 -1.65 16.22
C GLY A 335 -7.45 -1.24 17.66
N LYS A 336 -7.48 -2.19 18.58
CA LYS A 336 -7.67 -1.92 20.02
C LYS A 336 -6.57 -1.01 20.58
N ASP A 337 -5.34 -1.19 20.09
CA ASP A 337 -4.15 -0.45 20.51
C ASP A 337 -3.86 0.77 19.64
N ASP A 338 -4.74 1.10 18.70
CA ASP A 338 -4.62 2.27 17.83
C ASP A 338 -5.07 3.55 18.57
N THR A 339 -4.29 3.93 19.57
CA THR A 339 -4.60 5.03 20.49
C THR A 339 -4.75 6.39 19.80
N GLY A 340 -4.09 6.58 18.66
CA GLY A 340 -4.10 7.86 17.93
C GLY A 340 -5.44 8.20 17.26
N VAL A 341 -6.21 7.20 16.84
CA VAL A 341 -7.43 7.41 16.05
C VAL A 341 -8.65 6.62 16.54
N ARG A 342 -8.45 5.74 17.50
CA ARG A 342 -9.55 4.90 18.05
C ARG A 342 -10.68 5.74 18.65
N SER A 343 -10.35 6.81 19.37
CA SER A 343 -11.33 7.70 19.98
C SER A 343 -12.28 8.32 18.96
N ASN A 344 -11.76 8.81 17.82
CA ASN A 344 -12.59 9.40 16.76
C ASN A 344 -13.51 8.35 16.11
N THR A 345 -13.01 7.11 15.94
CA THR A 345 -13.84 6.04 15.40
C THR A 345 -14.96 5.65 16.33
N LEU A 346 -14.69 5.60 17.63
CA LEU A 346 -15.72 5.35 18.67
C LEU A 346 -16.72 6.50 18.81
N GLU A 347 -16.27 7.76 18.65
CA GLU A 347 -17.14 8.93 18.64
C GLU A 347 -18.15 8.85 17.49
N LEU A 348 -17.69 8.55 16.26
CA LEU A 348 -18.57 8.36 15.12
C LEU A 348 -19.54 7.20 15.35
N LYS A 349 -19.06 6.07 15.86
CA LYS A 349 -19.92 4.94 16.21
C LYS A 349 -21.00 5.32 17.22
N ALA A 350 -20.62 5.98 18.30
CA ALA A 350 -21.56 6.42 19.34
C ALA A 350 -22.62 7.40 18.79
N TYR A 351 -22.21 8.33 17.93
CA TYR A 351 -23.16 9.23 17.26
C TYR A 351 -24.15 8.45 16.39
N CYS A 352 -23.66 7.51 15.58
CA CYS A 352 -24.51 6.67 14.73
C CYS A 352 -25.51 5.84 15.56
N ASP A 353 -25.03 5.20 16.64
CA ASP A 353 -25.86 4.39 17.54
C ASP A 353 -26.97 5.24 18.18
N ALA A 354 -26.65 6.45 18.64
CA ALA A 354 -27.61 7.38 19.26
C ALA A 354 -28.70 7.85 18.29
N HIS A 355 -28.43 7.90 17.00
CA HIS A 355 -29.37 8.33 15.94
C HIS A 355 -30.01 7.16 15.17
N GLY A 356 -29.71 5.91 15.55
CA GLY A 356 -30.20 4.72 14.84
C GLY A 356 -29.65 4.57 13.43
N TYR A 357 -28.48 5.13 13.16
CA TYR A 357 -27.80 5.06 11.86
C TYR A 357 -27.00 3.77 11.73
N PRO A 358 -27.21 2.96 10.68
CA PRO A 358 -26.49 1.71 10.50
C PRO A 358 -25.02 1.95 10.19
N ILE A 359 -24.12 1.51 11.07
CA ILE A 359 -22.68 1.48 10.86
C ILE A 359 -22.14 0.09 11.18
N THR A 360 -21.28 -0.45 10.29
CA THR A 360 -20.54 -1.67 10.58
C THR A 360 -19.23 -1.28 11.26
N TYR A 361 -19.11 -1.58 12.54
CA TYR A 361 -17.89 -1.39 13.31
C TYR A 361 -17.09 -2.69 13.36
N TYR A 362 -15.79 -2.61 13.12
CA TYR A 362 -14.87 -3.72 13.18
C TYR A 362 -13.66 -3.38 14.05
N GLU A 363 -13.47 -4.10 15.14
CA GLU A 363 -12.30 -3.94 16.01
C GLU A 363 -11.38 -5.12 15.85
N SER A 364 -10.09 -4.86 15.56
CA SER A 364 -9.04 -5.86 15.51
C SER A 364 -8.12 -5.75 16.71
N GLU A 365 -7.33 -6.77 16.96
CA GLU A 365 -6.15 -6.66 17.80
C GLU A 365 -5.12 -5.73 17.17
N GLY A 366 -4.14 -5.27 17.96
CA GLY A 366 -3.01 -4.48 17.50
C GLY A 366 -3.33 -3.00 17.24
N ALA A 367 -2.38 -2.32 16.63
CA ALA A 367 -2.32 -0.87 16.53
C ALA A 367 -2.48 -0.35 15.09
N HIS A 368 -1.91 0.82 14.79
CA HIS A 368 -1.93 1.55 13.52
C HIS A 368 -0.97 0.92 12.50
N THR A 369 -1.30 -0.25 11.96
CA THR A 369 -0.37 -1.09 11.19
C THR A 369 -0.94 -1.58 9.86
N TRP A 370 -0.04 -1.85 8.90
CA TRP A 370 -0.40 -2.45 7.61
C TRP A 370 -1.03 -3.84 7.74
N ALA A 371 -0.64 -4.63 8.74
CA ALA A 371 -1.26 -5.91 9.02
C ALA A 371 -2.78 -5.75 9.25
N ASN A 372 -3.19 -4.77 10.06
CA ASN A 372 -4.59 -4.45 10.26
C ASN A 372 -5.28 -3.95 8.99
N TRP A 373 -4.63 -3.08 8.22
CA TRP A 373 -5.24 -2.49 7.01
C TRP A 373 -5.41 -3.51 5.89
N ARG A 374 -4.53 -4.49 5.76
CA ARG A 374 -4.73 -5.63 4.85
C ARG A 374 -5.97 -6.45 5.25
N VAL A 375 -6.14 -6.72 6.54
CA VAL A 375 -7.36 -7.38 7.06
C VAL A 375 -8.59 -6.54 6.75
N TYR A 376 -8.55 -5.23 6.97
CA TYR A 376 -9.70 -4.36 6.72
C TYR A 376 -10.08 -4.32 5.24
N LEU A 377 -9.10 -4.23 4.34
CA LEU A 377 -9.36 -4.32 2.90
C LEU A 377 -9.98 -5.67 2.53
N THR A 378 -9.44 -6.77 3.05
CA THR A 378 -9.95 -8.14 2.80
C THR A 378 -11.40 -8.29 3.27
N VAL A 379 -11.73 -7.81 4.48
CA VAL A 379 -13.09 -7.89 5.03
C VAL A 379 -14.05 -6.94 4.31
N PHE A 380 -13.62 -5.72 4.02
CA PHE A 380 -14.44 -4.71 3.38
C PHE A 380 -14.76 -5.06 1.92
N ALA A 381 -13.78 -5.52 1.14
CA ALA A 381 -13.96 -5.89 -0.27
C ALA A 381 -15.05 -6.95 -0.44
N GLN A 382 -15.16 -7.89 0.49
CA GLN A 382 -16.19 -8.93 0.47
C GLN A 382 -17.62 -8.40 0.69
N LYS A 383 -17.78 -7.18 1.19
CA LYS A 383 -19.08 -6.55 1.46
C LYS A 383 -19.53 -5.61 0.34
N LEU A 384 -18.64 -5.33 -0.63
CA LEU A 384 -18.89 -4.36 -1.67
C LEU A 384 -19.79 -4.90 -2.79
N PHE A 385 -20.67 -4.02 -3.29
CA PHE A 385 -21.45 -4.19 -4.52
C PHE A 385 -22.38 -5.43 -4.56
N LYS A 386 -22.81 -5.87 -3.40
CA LYS A 386 -23.80 -6.96 -3.24
C LYS A 386 -25.23 -6.44 -3.39
#